data_c453e19f6848e90cbb02074499a8ebbb
#
_entry.id   c453e19f6848e90cbb02074499a8ebbb
#
_cell.length_a   1.000
_cell.length_b   1.000
_cell.length_c   1.000
_cell.angle_alpha   90.00
_cell.angle_beta   90.00
_cell.angle_gamma   90.00
#
_symmetry.space_group_name_H-M   'P 1'
#
loop_
_entity.id
_entity.type
_entity.pdbx_description
1 polymer ?
#
loop_
_entity_poly.entity_id
_entity_poly.type
_entity_poly.pdbx_seq_one_letter_code
_entity_poly.pdbx_strand_id
1 'polypeptide(L)'
;LFLLPLCCLACNQWEGETVESAYREPTIPDPVYQFKRNGASSVDYLECSLLRDPMDYIYNSYLKIAAIMYPANMTKVQDYFQNGEFGLKPMEEVAASSLHKADRNRILADINDIFTTTGKLSGLSQPSPGTARNHRAARGEAGYVGTNIGDVNIAFVNEKGLVVAEMFNGIVWGGVYLDKVLNVHLNDSLYTDSRLRHDHELTKLLPGRNYTELEHHWDLAYGYYQYWLPVIQTSSLPVLRESRIKIYNAFARGRLALTEYRYDDVHEQLQLIRSELSKVAAVQAMTFLVGEITRVNLDEDAQNALVFLSRGCGAIYGLQFTVQSSGKPHLSYDEVKQYINQLTADGGLWDKQRLLAPESTEGSLRNIASAIGKHYGLTLADINQFNQ
;
A
#
# COMPACT_ATOMS: atom_id res chain seq x y z
N LEU A 1 79.03 5.87 -0.09
CA LEU A 1 79.25 5.39 -1.41
C LEU A 1 78.26 4.26 -1.75
N PHE A 2 77.64 4.35 -2.90
CA PHE A 2 76.96 3.38 -3.70
C PHE A 2 75.50 3.07 -3.54
N LEU A 3 74.72 3.71 -4.39
CA LEU A 3 74.01 3.16 -5.56
C LEU A 3 72.84 2.21 -5.24
N LEU A 4 71.66 2.77 -5.42
CA LEU A 4 70.39 2.09 -5.71
C LEU A 4 70.42 1.40 -7.08
N PRO A 5 69.70 0.32 -7.22
CA PRO A 5 69.02 0.04 -8.48
C PRO A 5 67.49 0.26 -8.34
N LEU A 6 66.99 1.02 -9.29
CA LEU A 6 65.58 1.06 -9.66
C LEU A 6 65.09 -0.34 -9.99
N CYS A 7 64.08 -0.80 -9.26
CA CYS A 7 63.17 -1.82 -9.73
C CYS A 7 61.86 -1.16 -10.11
N CYS A 8 61.63 -1.06 -11.40
CA CYS A 8 60.30 -0.77 -11.95
C CYS A 8 59.35 -1.90 -11.54
N LEU A 9 58.46 -1.62 -10.62
CA LEU A 9 57.26 -2.39 -10.42
C LEU A 9 56.20 -1.80 -11.33
N ALA A 10 55.86 -2.55 -12.37
CA ALA A 10 54.67 -2.34 -13.17
C ALA A 10 53.46 -2.51 -12.24
N CYS A 11 52.89 -1.41 -11.76
CA CYS A 11 51.54 -1.40 -11.25
C CYS A 11 50.64 -1.70 -12.43
N ASN A 12 50.14 -2.93 -12.49
CA ASN A 12 48.92 -3.21 -13.21
C ASN A 12 47.82 -2.38 -12.52
N GLN A 13 47.48 -1.25 -13.12
CA GLN A 13 46.23 -0.58 -12.88
C GLN A 13 45.11 -1.54 -13.33
N TRP A 14 44.55 -2.26 -12.39
CA TRP A 14 43.18 -2.70 -12.56
C TRP A 14 42.34 -1.41 -12.51
N GLU A 15 42.05 -0.86 -13.69
CA GLU A 15 40.92 0.00 -13.88
C GLU A 15 39.69 -0.90 -13.63
N GLY A 16 39.27 -0.92 -12.38
CA GLY A 16 37.93 -1.38 -12.07
C GLY A 16 37.01 -0.46 -12.84
N GLU A 17 36.37 -0.97 -13.89
CA GLU A 17 35.19 -0.35 -14.45
C GLU A 17 34.22 -0.18 -13.27
N THR A 18 34.17 1.02 -12.72
CA THR A 18 33.03 1.45 -11.95
C THR A 18 31.87 1.35 -12.93
N VAL A 19 31.04 0.33 -12.75
CA VAL A 19 29.72 0.31 -13.34
C VAL A 19 29.02 1.53 -12.73
N GLU A 20 29.23 2.69 -13.35
CA GLU A 20 28.38 3.84 -13.14
C GLU A 20 26.98 3.35 -13.44
N SER A 21 26.18 3.27 -12.39
CA SER A 21 24.76 2.98 -12.53
C SER A 21 24.27 3.85 -13.67
N ALA A 22 23.70 3.25 -14.70
CA ALA A 22 23.20 3.94 -15.89
C ALA A 22 22.02 4.88 -15.59
N TYR A 23 21.74 5.11 -14.32
CA TYR A 23 20.78 6.06 -13.83
C TYR A 23 21.43 7.45 -13.76
N ARG A 24 21.38 8.17 -14.88
CA ARG A 24 21.53 9.62 -14.85
C ARG A 24 20.22 10.20 -14.38
N GLU A 25 20.24 10.91 -13.23
CA GLU A 25 19.14 11.83 -12.93
C GLU A 25 18.88 12.69 -14.17
N PRO A 26 17.60 12.85 -14.58
CA PRO A 26 17.29 13.70 -15.73
C PRO A 26 17.87 15.10 -15.48
N THR A 27 18.65 15.58 -16.43
CA THR A 27 19.39 16.86 -16.37
C THR A 27 18.47 18.09 -16.47
N ILE A 28 17.15 17.91 -16.62
CA ILE A 28 16.16 18.97 -16.53
C ILE A 28 15.65 18.92 -15.09
N PRO A 29 15.83 20.01 -14.30
CA PRO A 29 15.24 20.07 -12.98
C PRO A 29 13.74 19.89 -13.12
N ASP A 30 13.23 18.78 -12.57
CA ASP A 30 11.80 18.56 -12.56
C ASP A 30 11.11 19.69 -11.82
N PRO A 31 9.97 20.17 -12.32
CA PRO A 31 9.26 21.23 -11.64
C PRO A 31 8.93 20.78 -10.22
N VAL A 32 9.28 21.60 -9.24
CA VAL A 32 8.82 21.39 -7.86
C VAL A 32 7.30 21.45 -7.90
N TYR A 33 6.61 20.55 -7.19
CA TYR A 33 5.14 20.52 -7.14
C TYR A 33 4.60 21.76 -6.40
N GLN A 34 4.79 22.93 -7.01
CA GLN A 34 4.40 24.25 -6.53
C GLN A 34 3.89 25.09 -7.70
N PHE A 35 2.58 25.21 -7.77
CA PHE A 35 1.93 25.96 -8.84
C PHE A 35 1.24 27.19 -8.26
N LYS A 36 1.33 28.31 -8.98
CA LYS A 36 0.77 29.60 -8.54
C LYS A 36 -0.12 30.20 -9.63
N ARG A 37 -1.19 30.86 -9.20
CA ARG A 37 -2.04 31.71 -10.04
C ARG A 37 -2.19 33.05 -9.34
N ASN A 38 -1.92 34.14 -10.06
CA ASN A 38 -1.97 35.52 -9.53
C ASN A 38 -1.14 35.69 -8.23
N GLY A 39 0.04 35.06 -8.16
CA GLY A 39 0.95 35.14 -7.02
C GLY A 39 0.63 34.26 -5.81
N ALA A 40 -0.57 33.68 -5.74
CA ALA A 40 -0.98 32.77 -4.68
C ALA A 40 -0.90 31.30 -5.12
N SER A 41 -0.79 30.34 -4.17
CA SER A 41 -0.83 28.91 -4.48
C SER A 41 -2.13 28.55 -5.20
N SER A 42 -2.00 27.75 -6.26
CA SER A 42 -3.13 27.07 -6.92
C SER A 42 -3.16 25.56 -6.63
N VAL A 43 -2.35 25.09 -5.68
CA VAL A 43 -2.31 23.71 -5.22
C VAL A 43 -3.06 23.59 -3.90
N ASP A 44 -4.00 22.63 -3.82
CA ASP A 44 -4.73 22.32 -2.60
C ASP A 44 -5.09 20.83 -2.57
N TYR A 45 -4.58 20.11 -1.57
CA TYR A 45 -4.91 18.72 -1.27
C TYR A 45 -5.11 18.49 0.24
N LEU A 46 -5.47 19.56 0.97
CA LEU A 46 -5.61 19.50 2.43
C LEU A 46 -6.66 18.47 2.87
N GLU A 47 -7.73 18.29 2.11
CA GLU A 47 -8.80 17.34 2.45
C GLU A 47 -8.32 15.88 2.49
N CYS A 48 -7.22 15.54 1.80
CA CYS A 48 -6.66 14.19 1.88
C CYS A 48 -6.25 13.82 3.31
N SER A 49 -5.75 14.78 4.10
CA SER A 49 -5.36 14.55 5.49
C SER A 49 -6.55 14.28 6.41
N LEU A 50 -7.71 14.86 6.10
CA LEU A 50 -8.91 14.71 6.91
C LEU A 50 -9.46 13.27 6.87
N LEU A 51 -9.26 12.55 5.77
CA LEU A 51 -9.72 11.15 5.64
C LEU A 51 -8.79 10.15 6.34
N ARG A 52 -7.52 10.48 6.51
CA ARG A 52 -6.57 9.60 7.19
C ARG A 52 -6.94 9.37 8.64
N ASP A 53 -7.25 10.44 9.37
CA ASP A 53 -7.46 10.40 10.80
C ASP A 53 -8.59 9.43 11.22
N PRO A 54 -9.76 9.40 10.58
CA PRO A 54 -10.81 8.42 10.88
C PRO A 54 -10.39 6.97 10.67
N MET A 55 -9.65 6.67 9.59
CA MET A 55 -9.21 5.32 9.28
C MET A 55 -8.12 4.86 10.25
N ASP A 56 -7.13 5.72 10.52
CA ASP A 56 -6.08 5.47 11.51
C ASP A 56 -6.66 5.32 12.92
N TYR A 57 -7.71 6.07 13.25
CA TYR A 57 -8.41 5.97 14.54
C TYR A 57 -9.10 4.61 14.71
N ILE A 58 -9.82 4.13 13.69
CA ILE A 58 -10.42 2.79 13.72
C ILE A 58 -9.31 1.73 13.89
N TYR A 59 -8.27 1.78 13.06
CA TYR A 59 -7.20 0.80 13.08
C TYR A 59 -6.43 0.79 14.41
N ASN A 60 -5.90 1.96 14.82
CA ASN A 60 -5.02 2.04 15.97
C ASN A 60 -5.77 2.01 17.31
N SER A 61 -6.92 2.70 17.41
CA SER A 61 -7.63 2.89 18.69
C SER A 61 -8.66 1.82 19.00
N TYR A 62 -9.07 1.02 18.01
CA TYR A 62 -10.05 -0.05 18.21
C TYR A 62 -9.53 -1.42 17.80
N LEU A 63 -9.06 -1.61 16.57
CA LEU A 63 -8.73 -2.95 16.09
C LEU A 63 -7.42 -3.46 16.67
N LYS A 64 -6.38 -2.63 16.69
CA LYS A 64 -5.07 -2.99 17.20
C LYS A 64 -5.03 -3.01 18.73
N ILE A 65 -5.60 -2.00 19.37
CA ILE A 65 -5.65 -1.87 20.84
C ILE A 65 -6.57 -2.90 21.49
N ALA A 66 -7.57 -3.43 20.78
CA ALA A 66 -8.43 -4.49 21.30
C ALA A 66 -7.64 -5.68 21.88
N ALA A 67 -6.45 -5.95 21.34
CA ALA A 67 -5.55 -6.98 21.84
C ALA A 67 -4.86 -6.61 23.17
N ILE A 68 -4.75 -5.33 23.51
CA ILE A 68 -3.92 -4.84 24.61
C ILE A 68 -4.77 -4.51 25.86
N MET A 69 -5.97 -3.93 25.70
CA MET A 69 -6.68 -3.31 26.80
C MET A 69 -8.02 -3.98 27.17
N TYR A 70 -9.11 -3.49 26.63
CA TYR A 70 -10.46 -3.93 26.97
C TYR A 70 -11.18 -4.47 25.73
N PRO A 71 -12.26 -5.26 25.91
CA PRO A 71 -13.07 -5.64 24.77
C PRO A 71 -13.48 -4.41 23.98
N ALA A 72 -13.12 -4.37 22.72
CA ALA A 72 -13.47 -3.25 21.87
C ALA A 72 -14.98 -3.22 21.67
N ASN A 73 -15.59 -2.07 21.88
CA ASN A 73 -17.01 -1.86 21.58
C ASN A 73 -17.21 -1.80 20.05
N MET A 74 -17.40 -2.94 19.43
CA MET A 74 -17.52 -3.06 17.97
C MET A 74 -18.78 -2.35 17.44
N THR A 75 -19.84 -2.22 18.23
CA THR A 75 -21.02 -1.42 17.85
C THR A 75 -20.62 0.05 17.65
N LYS A 76 -19.79 0.58 18.56
CA LYS A 76 -19.27 1.95 18.43
C LYS A 76 -18.36 2.11 17.22
N VAL A 77 -17.52 1.11 16.93
CA VAL A 77 -16.64 1.11 15.74
C VAL A 77 -17.46 1.09 14.46
N GLN A 78 -18.48 0.24 14.40
CA GLN A 78 -19.37 0.15 13.23
C GLN A 78 -20.14 1.45 13.03
N ASP A 79 -20.67 2.05 14.11
CA ASP A 79 -21.36 3.34 14.03
C ASP A 79 -20.42 4.44 13.53
N TYR A 80 -19.21 4.52 14.09
CA TYR A 80 -18.20 5.48 13.63
C TYR A 80 -17.82 5.28 12.17
N PHE A 81 -17.64 4.02 11.73
CA PHE A 81 -17.32 3.71 10.35
C PHE A 81 -18.45 4.12 9.39
N GLN A 82 -19.69 3.90 9.77
CA GLN A 82 -20.87 4.21 8.94
C GLN A 82 -21.23 5.69 8.94
N ASN A 83 -21.25 6.31 10.10
CA ASN A 83 -21.78 7.66 10.31
C ASN A 83 -20.69 8.71 10.44
N GLY A 84 -19.48 8.31 10.87
CA GLY A 84 -18.33 9.19 11.03
C GLY A 84 -18.53 10.29 12.05
N GLU A 85 -17.68 11.30 11.95
CA GLU A 85 -17.75 12.54 12.72
C GLU A 85 -17.46 13.74 11.79
N PHE A 86 -17.94 14.91 12.13
CA PHE A 86 -17.68 16.17 11.40
C PHE A 86 -18.01 16.13 9.89
N GLY A 87 -18.97 15.30 9.48
CA GLY A 87 -19.40 15.18 8.08
C GLY A 87 -18.56 14.22 7.24
N LEU A 88 -17.53 13.61 7.81
CA LEU A 88 -16.73 12.57 7.16
C LEU A 88 -17.33 11.21 7.50
N LYS A 89 -17.65 10.41 6.49
CA LYS A 89 -18.20 9.07 6.63
C LYS A 89 -17.21 8.05 6.05
N PRO A 90 -16.38 7.42 6.88
CA PRO A 90 -15.33 6.51 6.41
C PRO A 90 -15.82 5.44 5.44
N MET A 91 -17.03 4.89 5.67
CA MET A 91 -17.61 3.87 4.79
C MET A 91 -17.86 4.37 3.36
N GLU A 92 -18.22 5.64 3.18
CA GLU A 92 -18.48 6.20 1.85
C GLU A 92 -17.21 6.31 1.00
N GLU A 93 -16.06 6.39 1.65
CA GLU A 93 -14.76 6.58 1.03
C GLU A 93 -14.09 5.27 0.56
N VAL A 94 -14.57 4.11 1.07
CA VAL A 94 -14.02 2.81 0.69
C VAL A 94 -14.55 2.37 -0.66
N ALA A 95 -13.66 2.00 -1.58
CA ALA A 95 -13.99 1.51 -2.93
C ALA A 95 -14.98 2.45 -3.64
N ALA A 96 -14.72 3.76 -3.55
CA ALA A 96 -15.65 4.80 -3.98
C ALA A 96 -15.64 5.01 -5.50
N SER A 97 -14.66 4.49 -6.21
CA SER A 97 -14.56 4.62 -7.66
C SER A 97 -15.64 3.84 -8.41
N SER A 98 -15.95 4.30 -9.61
CA SER A 98 -16.88 3.59 -10.52
C SER A 98 -16.36 2.22 -10.92
N LEU A 99 -15.04 2.00 -10.91
CA LEU A 99 -14.40 0.73 -11.24
C LEU A 99 -14.82 -0.39 -10.26
N HIS A 100 -15.00 -0.05 -8.99
CA HIS A 100 -15.32 -1.01 -7.93
C HIS A 100 -16.80 -1.03 -7.53
N LYS A 101 -17.67 -0.33 -8.26
CA LYS A 101 -19.09 -0.24 -7.94
C LYS A 101 -19.77 -1.61 -7.77
N ALA A 102 -19.42 -2.59 -8.56
CA ALA A 102 -19.98 -3.94 -8.49
C ALA A 102 -19.55 -4.70 -7.23
N ASP A 103 -18.31 -4.56 -6.81
CA ASP A 103 -17.72 -5.29 -5.69
C ASP A 103 -17.79 -4.55 -4.35
N ARG A 104 -18.17 -3.27 -4.35
CA ARG A 104 -18.16 -2.41 -3.15
C ARG A 104 -18.91 -3.01 -1.97
N ASN A 105 -20.09 -3.60 -2.21
CA ASN A 105 -20.86 -4.23 -1.14
C ASN A 105 -20.15 -5.45 -0.55
N ARG A 106 -19.42 -6.22 -1.36
CA ARG A 106 -18.60 -7.35 -0.92
C ARG A 106 -17.43 -6.88 -0.07
N ILE A 107 -16.76 -5.80 -0.49
CA ILE A 107 -15.66 -5.16 0.24
C ILE A 107 -16.13 -4.63 1.61
N LEU A 108 -17.28 -3.96 1.65
CA LEU A 108 -17.87 -3.49 2.90
C LEU A 108 -18.30 -4.64 3.82
N ALA A 109 -18.76 -5.75 3.25
CA ALA A 109 -19.06 -6.97 4.03
C ALA A 109 -17.80 -7.58 4.63
N ASP A 110 -16.67 -7.61 3.90
CA ASP A 110 -15.38 -8.05 4.44
C ASP A 110 -14.92 -7.17 5.62
N ILE A 111 -15.13 -5.85 5.56
CA ILE A 111 -14.83 -4.95 6.69
C ILE A 111 -15.71 -5.25 7.89
N ASN A 112 -17.01 -5.47 7.69
CA ASN A 112 -17.92 -5.84 8.76
C ASN A 112 -17.56 -7.20 9.40
N ASP A 113 -17.07 -8.15 8.61
CA ASP A 113 -16.56 -9.42 9.13
C ASP A 113 -15.31 -9.22 9.99
N ILE A 114 -14.39 -8.31 9.60
CA ILE A 114 -13.24 -7.93 10.43
C ILE A 114 -13.70 -7.37 11.78
N PHE A 115 -14.67 -6.46 11.80
CA PHE A 115 -15.21 -5.90 13.06
C PHE A 115 -15.84 -6.99 13.92
N THR A 116 -16.65 -7.84 13.32
CA THR A 116 -17.31 -8.96 14.01
C THR A 116 -16.28 -9.93 14.59
N THR A 117 -15.27 -10.30 13.82
CA THR A 117 -14.20 -11.20 14.24
C THR A 117 -13.35 -10.56 15.34
N THR A 118 -12.99 -9.28 15.23
CA THR A 118 -12.30 -8.55 16.31
C THR A 118 -13.10 -8.56 17.60
N GLY A 119 -14.42 -8.33 17.53
CA GLY A 119 -15.30 -8.40 18.68
C GLY A 119 -15.30 -9.76 19.37
N LYS A 120 -15.39 -10.86 18.60
CA LYS A 120 -15.31 -12.22 19.12
C LYS A 120 -13.95 -12.50 19.77
N LEU A 121 -12.84 -12.16 19.09
CA LEU A 121 -11.49 -12.36 19.60
C LEU A 121 -11.22 -11.57 20.88
N SER A 122 -11.67 -10.32 20.95
CA SER A 122 -11.52 -9.48 22.14
C SER A 122 -12.33 -10.03 23.33
N GLY A 123 -13.46 -10.68 23.06
CA GLY A 123 -14.30 -11.36 24.06
C GLY A 123 -13.62 -12.59 24.69
N LEU A 124 -12.78 -13.31 23.93
CA LEU A 124 -12.01 -14.45 24.44
C LEU A 124 -10.99 -14.04 25.51
N SER A 125 -10.56 -12.80 25.50
CA SER A 125 -9.51 -12.29 26.39
C SER A 125 -10.05 -11.52 27.59
N GLN A 126 -11.33 -11.69 27.98
CA GLN A 126 -11.92 -11.01 29.15
C GLN A 126 -11.15 -11.43 30.42
N PRO A 127 -10.57 -10.51 31.18
CA PRO A 127 -10.02 -10.85 32.48
C PRO A 127 -11.19 -11.11 33.44
N SER A 128 -11.35 -12.33 33.89
CA SER A 128 -11.97 -12.53 35.20
C SER A 128 -11.04 -11.93 36.25
N PRO A 129 -11.56 -11.26 37.30
CA PRO A 129 -10.71 -10.76 38.37
C PRO A 129 -9.82 -11.89 38.90
N GLY A 130 -8.50 -11.75 38.76
CA GLY A 130 -7.50 -12.72 39.24
C GLY A 130 -6.96 -13.74 38.22
N THR A 131 -7.46 -13.74 36.96
CA THR A 131 -6.89 -14.58 35.90
C THR A 131 -6.23 -13.71 34.83
N ALA A 132 -4.95 -14.00 34.55
CA ALA A 132 -4.26 -13.43 33.40
C ALA A 132 -5.04 -13.77 32.12
N ARG A 133 -4.95 -12.92 31.09
CA ARG A 133 -5.45 -13.19 29.74
C ARG A 133 -4.81 -14.49 29.25
N ASN A 134 -5.55 -15.59 29.28
CA ASN A 134 -4.94 -16.92 29.17
C ASN A 134 -5.21 -17.61 27.84
N HIS A 135 -5.90 -16.96 26.90
CA HIS A 135 -6.20 -17.62 25.63
C HIS A 135 -5.15 -17.28 24.56
N ARG A 136 -4.01 -17.97 24.65
CA ARG A 136 -2.98 -17.91 23.60
C ARG A 136 -3.48 -18.63 22.35
N ALA A 137 -3.22 -18.01 21.20
CA ALA A 137 -3.50 -18.62 19.91
C ALA A 137 -2.54 -19.79 19.64
N ALA A 138 -3.06 -20.79 18.96
CA ALA A 138 -2.31 -21.91 18.44
C ALA A 138 -2.84 -22.30 17.05
N ARG A 139 -2.19 -23.23 16.37
CA ARG A 139 -2.67 -23.75 15.09
C ARG A 139 -4.09 -24.33 15.26
N GLY A 140 -5.06 -23.74 14.55
CA GLY A 140 -6.48 -24.12 14.63
C GLY A 140 -7.25 -23.48 15.79
N GLU A 141 -6.59 -22.70 16.64
CA GLU A 141 -7.21 -22.01 17.77
C GLU A 141 -6.96 -20.50 17.72
N ALA A 142 -8.03 -19.74 17.68
CA ALA A 142 -7.98 -18.28 17.71
C ALA A 142 -7.59 -17.78 19.11
N GLY A 143 -6.90 -16.65 19.19
CA GLY A 143 -6.48 -16.06 20.45
C GLY A 143 -5.51 -14.92 20.27
N TYR A 144 -4.66 -14.68 21.27
CA TYR A 144 -3.62 -13.67 21.14
C TYR A 144 -2.23 -14.29 20.92
N VAL A 145 -1.38 -13.55 20.22
CA VAL A 145 0.07 -13.76 20.09
C VAL A 145 0.80 -12.59 20.72
N GLY A 146 2.01 -12.81 21.26
CA GLY A 146 2.80 -11.82 21.99
C GLY A 146 3.36 -12.39 23.28
N THR A 147 4.42 -11.79 23.83
CA THR A 147 5.13 -12.36 24.98
C THR A 147 4.53 -11.93 26.32
N ASN A 148 4.01 -10.71 26.46
CA ASN A 148 3.43 -10.22 27.70
C ASN A 148 2.29 -9.22 27.47
N ILE A 149 1.35 -9.17 28.43
CA ILE A 149 0.30 -8.14 28.51
C ILE A 149 0.98 -6.79 28.78
N GLY A 150 0.95 -5.90 27.81
CA GLY A 150 1.65 -4.61 27.84
C GLY A 150 2.75 -4.51 26.79
N ASP A 151 3.09 -5.61 26.13
CA ASP A 151 3.98 -5.60 24.98
C ASP A 151 3.25 -4.96 23.77
N VAL A 152 3.91 -4.02 23.11
CA VAL A 152 3.39 -3.35 21.90
C VAL A 152 3.16 -4.31 20.72
N ASN A 153 3.61 -5.55 20.84
CA ASN A 153 3.54 -6.60 19.83
C ASN A 153 2.41 -7.61 20.03
N ILE A 154 1.49 -7.37 20.97
CA ILE A 154 0.33 -8.26 21.12
C ILE A 154 -0.64 -8.02 19.96
N ALA A 155 -1.05 -9.11 19.31
CA ALA A 155 -2.07 -9.08 18.26
C ALA A 155 -3.10 -10.20 18.46
N PHE A 156 -4.34 -9.97 18.09
CA PHE A 156 -5.34 -11.03 17.96
C PHE A 156 -5.23 -11.69 16.60
N VAL A 157 -5.23 -13.02 16.61
CA VAL A 157 -5.25 -13.84 15.41
C VAL A 157 -6.46 -14.78 15.44
N ASN A 158 -7.03 -15.03 14.26
CA ASN A 158 -8.04 -16.06 14.10
C ASN A 158 -7.40 -17.47 14.10
N GLU A 159 -8.20 -18.51 13.96
CA GLU A 159 -7.75 -19.92 13.92
C GLU A 159 -6.76 -20.23 12.78
N LYS A 160 -6.72 -19.39 11.76
CA LYS A 160 -5.77 -19.47 10.64
C LYS A 160 -4.47 -18.69 10.88
N GLY A 161 -4.31 -18.05 12.04
CA GLY A 161 -3.16 -17.20 12.34
C GLY A 161 -3.19 -15.83 11.69
N LEU A 162 -4.34 -15.43 11.13
CA LEU A 162 -4.49 -14.14 10.48
C LEU A 162 -4.80 -13.03 11.50
N VAL A 163 -3.99 -11.99 11.53
CA VAL A 163 -4.24 -10.76 12.31
C VAL A 163 -5.24 -9.90 11.55
N VAL A 164 -6.50 -9.97 11.97
CA VAL A 164 -7.60 -9.33 11.22
C VAL A 164 -7.50 -7.80 11.14
N ALA A 165 -6.86 -7.16 12.11
CA ALA A 165 -6.57 -5.73 12.08
C ALA A 165 -5.67 -5.34 10.89
N GLU A 166 -4.69 -6.18 10.53
CA GLU A 166 -3.81 -5.94 9.38
C GLU A 166 -4.55 -6.10 8.05
N MET A 167 -5.60 -6.92 8.00
CA MET A 167 -6.50 -6.99 6.84
C MET A 167 -7.26 -5.67 6.65
N PHE A 168 -7.82 -5.10 7.73
CA PHE A 168 -8.46 -3.78 7.66
C PHE A 168 -7.50 -2.73 7.14
N ASN A 169 -6.28 -2.68 7.68
CA ASN A 169 -5.26 -1.74 7.23
C ASN A 169 -4.97 -1.90 5.72
N GLY A 170 -4.83 -3.14 5.22
CA GLY A 170 -4.64 -3.40 3.80
C GLY A 170 -5.82 -2.95 2.92
N ILE A 171 -7.06 -3.13 3.40
CA ILE A 171 -8.26 -2.64 2.70
C ILE A 171 -8.24 -1.10 2.62
N VAL A 172 -7.85 -0.41 3.68
CA VAL A 172 -7.75 1.06 3.71
C VAL A 172 -6.67 1.55 2.71
N TRP A 173 -5.49 0.93 2.73
CA TRP A 173 -4.41 1.30 1.80
C TRP A 173 -4.80 1.10 0.34
N GLY A 174 -5.46 -0.01 0.02
CA GLY A 174 -5.97 -0.27 -1.32
C GLY A 174 -7.26 0.49 -1.63
N GLY A 175 -8.31 0.22 -0.87
CA GLY A 175 -9.68 0.66 -1.15
C GLY A 175 -9.99 2.12 -0.85
N VAL A 176 -9.09 2.81 -0.14
CA VAL A 176 -9.18 4.26 0.06
C VAL A 176 -8.05 4.94 -0.69
N TYR A 177 -6.82 4.84 -0.20
CA TYR A 177 -5.73 5.67 -0.72
C TYR A 177 -5.37 5.35 -2.16
N LEU A 178 -5.23 4.07 -2.53
CA LEU A 178 -4.88 3.68 -3.89
C LEU A 178 -6.04 3.93 -4.86
N ASP A 179 -7.25 3.56 -4.48
CA ASP A 179 -8.46 3.77 -5.29
C ASP A 179 -8.69 5.27 -5.58
N LYS A 180 -8.51 6.14 -4.57
CA LYS A 180 -8.60 7.60 -4.74
C LYS A 180 -7.59 8.11 -5.75
N VAL A 181 -6.32 7.69 -5.67
CA VAL A 181 -5.31 8.12 -6.64
C VAL A 181 -5.67 7.63 -8.04
N LEU A 182 -5.79 6.30 -8.21
CA LEU A 182 -5.77 5.67 -9.53
C LEU A 182 -7.12 5.70 -10.25
N ASN A 183 -8.23 5.60 -9.50
CA ASN A 183 -9.54 5.31 -10.08
C ASN A 183 -10.57 6.43 -9.85
N VAL A 184 -10.36 7.30 -8.86
CA VAL A 184 -11.23 8.46 -8.62
C VAL A 184 -10.61 9.70 -9.27
N HIS A 185 -9.42 10.13 -8.82
CA HIS A 185 -8.85 11.42 -9.22
C HIS A 185 -8.00 11.35 -10.50
N LEU A 186 -7.33 10.25 -10.78
CA LEU A 186 -6.66 10.00 -12.07
C LEU A 186 -7.51 9.10 -12.98
N ASN A 187 -8.82 9.32 -12.99
CA ASN A 187 -9.72 8.66 -13.93
C ASN A 187 -9.69 9.39 -15.28
N ASP A 188 -9.40 8.66 -16.37
CA ASP A 188 -9.35 9.21 -17.72
C ASP A 188 -10.60 10.00 -18.10
N SER A 189 -11.79 9.57 -17.63
CA SER A 189 -13.05 10.23 -17.95
C SER A 189 -13.12 11.68 -17.47
N LEU A 190 -12.42 12.04 -16.40
CA LEU A 190 -12.35 13.42 -15.91
C LEU A 190 -11.60 14.32 -16.90
N TYR A 191 -10.44 13.83 -17.38
CA TYR A 191 -9.55 14.60 -18.26
C TYR A 191 -9.95 14.56 -19.73
N THR A 192 -10.96 13.74 -20.10
CA THR A 192 -11.57 13.69 -21.43
C THR A 192 -12.96 14.32 -21.47
N ASP A 193 -13.55 14.67 -20.34
CA ASP A 193 -14.86 15.33 -20.25
C ASP A 193 -14.82 16.72 -20.88
N SER A 194 -15.64 16.94 -21.91
CA SER A 194 -15.63 18.20 -22.66
C SER A 194 -16.07 19.40 -21.85
N ARG A 195 -16.98 19.24 -20.88
CA ARG A 195 -17.41 20.31 -19.98
C ARG A 195 -16.30 20.71 -19.03
N LEU A 196 -15.63 19.71 -18.40
CA LEU A 196 -14.53 19.98 -17.47
C LEU A 196 -13.34 20.66 -18.19
N ARG A 197 -12.99 20.18 -19.39
CA ARG A 197 -11.96 20.82 -20.22
C ARG A 197 -12.32 22.27 -20.58
N HIS A 198 -13.54 22.48 -21.03
CA HIS A 198 -14.02 23.83 -21.38
C HIS A 198 -14.01 24.78 -20.18
N ASP A 199 -14.53 24.34 -19.02
CA ASP A 199 -14.49 25.12 -17.78
C ASP A 199 -13.03 25.40 -17.35
N HIS A 200 -12.13 24.46 -17.53
CA HIS A 200 -10.70 24.61 -17.23
C HIS A 200 -10.02 25.64 -18.17
N GLU A 201 -10.25 25.56 -19.47
CA GLU A 201 -9.72 26.49 -20.49
C GLU A 201 -10.21 27.91 -20.27
N LEU A 202 -11.44 28.09 -19.80
CA LEU A 202 -11.98 29.38 -19.37
C LEU A 202 -11.46 29.84 -18.01
N THR A 203 -10.58 29.04 -17.35
CA THR A 203 -10.09 29.32 -16.00
C THR A 203 -11.23 29.53 -14.99
N LYS A 204 -12.30 28.70 -15.10
CA LYS A 204 -13.42 28.75 -14.17
C LYS A 204 -12.99 28.13 -12.85
N LEU A 205 -12.69 28.98 -11.89
CA LEU A 205 -12.23 28.58 -10.57
C LEU A 205 -13.39 28.03 -9.73
N LEU A 206 -13.09 27.07 -8.84
CA LEU A 206 -14.03 26.64 -7.82
C LEU A 206 -14.36 27.80 -6.85
N PRO A 207 -15.58 27.87 -6.30
CA PRO A 207 -15.99 28.97 -5.43
C PRO A 207 -15.04 29.18 -4.25
N GLY A 208 -14.45 30.37 -4.14
CA GLY A 208 -13.52 30.74 -3.08
C GLY A 208 -12.14 30.09 -3.17
N ARG A 209 -11.81 29.46 -4.30
CA ARG A 209 -10.54 28.77 -4.54
C ARG A 209 -9.73 29.42 -5.65
N ASN A 210 -8.44 29.06 -5.72
CA ASN A 210 -7.51 29.57 -6.73
C ASN A 210 -7.13 28.51 -7.77
N TYR A 211 -7.99 27.52 -7.97
CA TYR A 211 -7.80 26.39 -8.90
C TYR A 211 -9.12 25.99 -9.57
N THR A 212 -9.00 25.33 -10.70
CA THR A 212 -10.12 24.75 -11.44
C THR A 212 -10.44 23.34 -10.91
N GLU A 213 -11.56 22.75 -11.32
CA GLU A 213 -11.97 21.40 -10.92
C GLU A 213 -10.95 20.34 -11.35
N LEU A 214 -10.43 20.42 -12.60
CA LEU A 214 -9.41 19.47 -13.08
C LEU A 214 -8.08 19.58 -12.33
N GLU A 215 -7.64 20.80 -12.03
CA GLU A 215 -6.44 21.03 -11.23
C GLU A 215 -6.59 20.45 -9.82
N HIS A 216 -7.76 20.60 -9.23
CA HIS A 216 -8.04 20.07 -7.90
C HIS A 216 -8.03 18.53 -7.88
N HIS A 217 -8.66 17.89 -8.86
CA HIS A 217 -8.56 16.43 -8.97
C HIS A 217 -7.12 15.94 -9.06
N TRP A 218 -6.29 16.61 -9.84
CA TRP A 218 -4.87 16.26 -9.95
C TRP A 218 -4.13 16.44 -8.62
N ASP A 219 -4.37 17.55 -7.94
CA ASP A 219 -3.76 17.87 -6.64
C ASP A 219 -4.21 16.88 -5.56
N LEU A 220 -5.47 16.45 -5.55
CA LEU A 220 -5.97 15.42 -4.64
C LEU A 220 -5.30 14.06 -4.89
N ALA A 221 -5.12 13.66 -6.16
CA ALA A 221 -4.36 12.44 -6.48
C ALA A 221 -2.94 12.52 -5.90
N TYR A 222 -2.26 13.67 -6.05
CA TYR A 222 -0.95 13.90 -5.46
C TYR A 222 -0.98 13.84 -3.93
N GLY A 223 -2.01 14.41 -3.30
CA GLY A 223 -2.19 14.37 -1.85
C GLY A 223 -2.34 12.94 -1.31
N TYR A 224 -3.21 12.12 -1.94
CA TYR A 224 -3.36 10.71 -1.56
C TYR A 224 -2.11 9.87 -1.86
N TYR A 225 -1.36 10.17 -2.90
CA TYR A 225 -0.06 9.55 -3.17
C TYR A 225 0.94 9.75 -2.02
N GLN A 226 0.88 10.87 -1.29
CA GLN A 226 1.80 11.12 -0.16
C GLN A 226 1.74 10.01 0.90
N TYR A 227 0.63 9.29 1.04
CA TYR A 227 0.53 8.15 1.96
C TYR A 227 1.38 6.97 1.52
N TRP A 228 1.67 6.82 0.23
CA TRP A 228 2.54 5.78 -0.32
C TRP A 228 4.04 6.10 -0.22
N LEU A 229 4.39 7.36 0.01
CA LEU A 229 5.80 7.77 0.10
C LEU A 229 6.60 7.00 1.16
N PRO A 230 6.12 6.74 2.39
CA PRO A 230 6.88 5.98 3.37
C PRO A 230 7.26 4.58 2.88
N VAL A 231 6.35 3.89 2.17
CA VAL A 231 6.61 2.57 1.56
C VAL A 231 7.77 2.64 0.57
N ILE A 232 7.77 3.68 -0.26
CA ILE A 232 8.73 3.85 -1.34
C ILE A 232 10.08 4.36 -0.81
N GLN A 233 10.07 5.31 0.12
CA GLN A 233 11.26 6.00 0.62
C GLN A 233 12.09 5.14 1.58
N THR A 234 11.45 4.30 2.38
CA THR A 234 12.14 3.44 3.35
C THR A 234 12.71 2.18 2.72
N SER A 235 12.36 1.88 1.48
CA SER A 235 12.81 0.69 0.79
C SER A 235 14.16 0.89 0.10
N SER A 236 15.05 -0.10 0.24
CA SER A 236 16.31 -0.19 -0.50
C SER A 236 16.15 -0.77 -1.90
N LEU A 237 14.98 -1.30 -2.28
CA LEU A 237 14.74 -1.94 -3.56
C LEU A 237 14.87 -0.94 -4.72
N PRO A 238 15.73 -1.18 -5.72
CA PRO A 238 15.91 -0.29 -6.87
C PRO A 238 14.61 0.00 -7.62
N VAL A 239 13.77 -1.02 -7.81
CA VAL A 239 12.47 -0.87 -8.47
C VAL A 239 11.60 0.20 -7.79
N LEU A 240 11.59 0.29 -6.46
CA LEU A 240 10.84 1.31 -5.74
C LEU A 240 11.50 2.69 -5.82
N ARG A 241 12.83 2.74 -5.84
CA ARG A 241 13.57 3.99 -6.02
C ARG A 241 13.30 4.63 -7.37
N GLU A 242 13.31 3.82 -8.43
CA GLU A 242 12.96 4.27 -9.78
C GLU A 242 11.51 4.75 -9.87
N SER A 243 10.56 3.96 -9.34
CA SER A 243 9.14 4.33 -9.32
C SER A 243 8.90 5.65 -8.59
N ARG A 244 9.61 5.91 -7.48
CA ARG A 244 9.50 7.18 -6.75
C ARG A 244 9.77 8.39 -7.63
N ILE A 245 10.87 8.33 -8.37
CA ILE A 245 11.28 9.45 -9.23
C ILE A 245 10.29 9.61 -10.38
N LYS A 246 9.93 8.51 -11.05
CA LYS A 246 8.98 8.52 -12.15
C LYS A 246 7.61 9.10 -11.73
N ILE A 247 7.08 8.65 -10.59
CA ILE A 247 5.76 9.10 -10.10
C ILE A 247 5.79 10.58 -9.74
N TYR A 248 6.81 11.03 -8.98
CA TYR A 248 6.92 12.43 -8.61
C TYR A 248 7.01 13.34 -9.84
N ASN A 249 7.87 13.00 -10.79
CA ASN A 249 8.06 13.76 -12.01
C ASN A 249 6.78 13.76 -12.87
N ALA A 250 6.08 12.64 -12.94
CA ALA A 250 4.83 12.54 -13.67
C ALA A 250 3.74 13.44 -13.04
N PHE A 251 3.62 13.48 -11.71
CA PHE A 251 2.72 14.41 -11.05
C PHE A 251 3.05 15.87 -11.36
N ALA A 252 4.33 16.24 -11.26
CA ALA A 252 4.75 17.63 -11.53
C ALA A 252 4.55 18.02 -13.00
N ARG A 253 4.92 17.15 -13.94
CA ARG A 253 4.76 17.40 -15.38
C ARG A 253 3.30 17.43 -15.81
N GLY A 254 2.47 16.52 -15.30
CA GLY A 254 1.05 16.49 -15.61
C GLY A 254 0.31 17.71 -15.06
N ARG A 255 0.68 18.19 -13.86
CA ARG A 255 0.12 19.42 -13.31
C ARG A 255 0.53 20.65 -14.11
N LEU A 256 1.78 20.70 -14.61
CA LEU A 256 2.24 21.73 -15.54
C LEU A 256 1.48 21.66 -16.86
N ALA A 257 1.33 20.46 -17.43
CA ALA A 257 0.60 20.24 -18.66
C ALA A 257 -0.88 20.70 -18.57
N LEU A 258 -1.53 20.48 -17.41
CA LEU A 258 -2.86 21.06 -17.15
C LEU A 258 -2.82 22.59 -17.21
N THR A 259 -1.87 23.25 -16.57
CA THR A 259 -1.75 24.71 -16.60
C THR A 259 -1.56 25.26 -18.03
N GLU A 260 -1.01 24.44 -18.92
CA GLU A 260 -0.73 24.79 -20.32
C GLU A 260 -1.76 24.19 -21.30
N TYR A 261 -2.84 23.57 -20.79
CA TYR A 261 -3.93 22.95 -21.56
C TYR A 261 -3.46 21.84 -22.54
N ARG A 262 -2.34 21.17 -22.22
CA ARG A 262 -1.75 20.07 -23.01
C ARG A 262 -2.30 18.71 -22.56
N TYR A 263 -3.55 18.42 -22.92
CA TYR A 263 -4.28 17.25 -22.42
C TYR A 263 -3.69 15.90 -22.84
N ASP A 264 -2.99 15.82 -23.96
CA ASP A 264 -2.31 14.60 -24.39
C ASP A 264 -1.15 14.27 -23.42
N ASP A 265 -0.39 15.29 -23.03
CA ASP A 265 0.69 15.14 -22.04
C ASP A 265 0.12 14.81 -20.65
N VAL A 266 -1.03 15.41 -20.28
CA VAL A 266 -1.75 15.04 -19.05
C VAL A 266 -2.08 13.57 -19.04
N HIS A 267 -2.64 13.05 -20.15
CA HIS A 267 -2.97 11.64 -20.29
C HIS A 267 -1.74 10.74 -20.19
N GLU A 268 -0.63 11.08 -20.84
CA GLU A 268 0.63 10.34 -20.75
C GLU A 268 1.13 10.24 -19.30
N GLN A 269 1.18 11.37 -18.58
CA GLN A 269 1.63 11.38 -17.19
C GLN A 269 0.67 10.64 -16.26
N LEU A 270 -0.63 10.72 -16.49
CA LEU A 270 -1.66 9.97 -15.79
C LEU A 270 -1.43 8.45 -15.92
N GLN A 271 -1.22 7.97 -17.15
CA GLN A 271 -0.96 6.53 -17.39
C GLN A 271 0.35 6.08 -16.73
N LEU A 272 1.38 6.91 -16.73
CA LEU A 272 2.65 6.63 -16.06
C LEU A 272 2.46 6.49 -14.55
N ILE A 273 1.73 7.41 -13.90
CA ILE A 273 1.44 7.33 -12.46
C ILE A 273 0.65 6.06 -12.15
N ARG A 274 -0.39 5.76 -12.91
CA ARG A 274 -1.24 4.57 -12.71
C ARG A 274 -0.42 3.29 -12.81
N SER A 275 0.43 3.16 -13.79
CA SER A 275 1.30 2.01 -13.99
C SER A 275 2.33 1.86 -12.86
N GLU A 276 3.08 2.92 -12.57
CA GLU A 276 4.15 2.85 -11.57
C GLU A 276 3.62 2.68 -10.14
N LEU A 277 2.53 3.34 -9.76
CA LEU A 277 1.95 3.18 -8.41
C LEU A 277 1.28 1.81 -8.24
N SER A 278 0.67 1.25 -9.30
CA SER A 278 0.18 -0.14 -9.28
C SER A 278 1.33 -1.14 -9.07
N LYS A 279 2.48 -0.90 -9.72
CA LYS A 279 3.70 -1.69 -9.52
C LYS A 279 4.22 -1.58 -8.08
N VAL A 280 4.24 -0.38 -7.50
CA VAL A 280 4.63 -0.16 -6.09
C VAL A 280 3.77 -1.00 -5.14
N ALA A 281 2.45 -1.03 -5.34
CA ALA A 281 1.55 -1.84 -4.52
C ALA A 281 1.87 -3.34 -4.64
N ALA A 282 2.16 -3.82 -5.84
CA ALA A 282 2.54 -5.22 -6.07
C ALA A 282 3.88 -5.57 -5.40
N VAL A 283 4.89 -4.70 -5.54
CA VAL A 283 6.21 -4.87 -4.86
C VAL A 283 6.01 -4.95 -3.35
N GLN A 284 5.17 -4.11 -2.77
CA GLN A 284 4.87 -4.15 -1.34
C GLN A 284 4.24 -5.50 -0.92
N ALA A 285 3.24 -5.98 -1.67
CA ALA A 285 2.60 -7.26 -1.40
C ALA A 285 3.62 -8.42 -1.49
N MET A 286 4.43 -8.46 -2.54
CA MET A 286 5.47 -9.46 -2.72
C MET A 286 6.53 -9.38 -1.60
N THR A 287 6.93 -8.18 -1.16
CA THR A 287 7.90 -7.98 -0.08
C THR A 287 7.40 -8.55 1.25
N PHE A 288 6.12 -8.42 1.56
CA PHE A 288 5.53 -9.06 2.75
C PHE A 288 5.50 -10.58 2.67
N LEU A 289 5.53 -11.17 1.47
CA LEU A 289 5.54 -12.63 1.31
C LEU A 289 6.96 -13.19 1.33
N VAL A 290 7.88 -12.62 0.55
CA VAL A 290 9.19 -13.23 0.28
C VAL A 290 10.37 -12.34 0.63
N GLY A 291 10.14 -11.15 1.20
CA GLY A 291 11.21 -10.25 1.65
C GLY A 291 12.02 -10.85 2.81
N GLU A 292 13.22 -10.34 3.02
CA GLU A 292 14.16 -10.85 4.03
C GLU A 292 13.57 -10.82 5.45
N ILE A 293 12.87 -9.73 5.82
CA ILE A 293 12.26 -9.60 7.16
C ILE A 293 11.25 -10.73 7.41
N THR A 294 10.43 -11.09 6.42
CA THR A 294 9.46 -12.18 6.55
C THR A 294 10.16 -13.52 6.72
N ARG A 295 11.22 -13.76 5.96
CA ARG A 295 12.03 -14.97 6.06
C ARG A 295 12.67 -15.11 7.45
N VAL A 296 13.32 -14.05 7.94
CA VAL A 296 13.95 -14.03 9.27
C VAL A 296 12.90 -14.27 10.36
N ASN A 297 11.76 -13.59 10.32
CA ASN A 297 10.69 -13.79 11.30
C ASN A 297 10.13 -15.22 11.29
N LEU A 298 9.98 -15.83 10.11
CA LEU A 298 9.53 -17.23 10.02
C LEU A 298 10.51 -18.20 10.67
N ASP A 299 11.81 -17.88 10.69
CA ASP A 299 12.82 -18.71 11.31
C ASP A 299 12.98 -18.46 12.81
N GLU A 300 12.93 -17.22 13.25
CA GLU A 300 13.31 -16.79 14.60
C GLU A 300 12.11 -16.43 15.49
N ASP A 301 11.03 -15.87 14.93
CA ASP A 301 9.89 -15.34 15.67
C ASP A 301 8.56 -15.59 14.94
N ALA A 302 7.96 -16.76 15.23
CA ALA A 302 6.69 -17.16 14.64
C ALA A 302 5.54 -16.15 14.86
N GLN A 303 5.60 -15.32 15.89
CA GLN A 303 4.53 -14.35 16.20
C GLN A 303 4.65 -13.11 15.33
N ASN A 304 5.84 -12.56 15.20
CA ASN A 304 6.10 -11.48 14.25
C ASN A 304 5.85 -11.93 12.81
N ALA A 305 6.16 -13.18 12.47
CA ALA A 305 5.84 -13.75 11.17
C ALA A 305 4.34 -13.67 10.84
N LEU A 306 3.44 -13.99 11.81
CA LEU A 306 1.99 -13.90 11.60
C LEU A 306 1.54 -12.46 11.29
N VAL A 307 2.10 -11.45 11.98
CA VAL A 307 1.80 -10.05 11.71
C VAL A 307 2.24 -9.65 10.29
N PHE A 308 3.47 -9.99 9.90
CA PHE A 308 3.98 -9.66 8.56
C PHE A 308 3.21 -10.37 7.45
N LEU A 309 2.91 -11.65 7.61
CA LEU A 309 2.10 -12.39 6.64
C LEU A 309 0.67 -11.86 6.54
N SER A 310 0.11 -11.41 7.65
CA SER A 310 -1.22 -10.78 7.66
C SER A 310 -1.22 -9.43 6.93
N ARG A 311 -0.14 -8.64 7.07
CA ARG A 311 0.08 -7.45 6.24
C ARG A 311 0.18 -7.82 4.76
N GLY A 312 0.84 -8.93 4.45
CA GLY A 312 0.88 -9.50 3.11
C GLY A 312 -0.50 -9.83 2.56
N CYS A 313 -1.34 -10.49 3.34
CA CYS A 313 -2.74 -10.76 2.97
C CYS A 313 -3.53 -9.46 2.74
N GLY A 314 -3.36 -8.45 3.59
CA GLY A 314 -3.98 -7.14 3.41
C GLY A 314 -3.48 -6.41 2.16
N ALA A 315 -2.16 -6.45 1.90
CA ALA A 315 -1.58 -5.86 0.70
C ALA A 315 -2.07 -6.55 -0.58
N ILE A 316 -2.17 -7.90 -0.59
CA ILE A 316 -2.77 -8.66 -1.70
C ILE A 316 -4.22 -8.22 -1.92
N TYR A 317 -5.00 -8.09 -0.84
CA TYR A 317 -6.37 -7.60 -0.96
C TYR A 317 -6.44 -6.23 -1.64
N GLY A 318 -5.49 -5.34 -1.34
CA GLY A 318 -5.36 -4.01 -1.94
C GLY A 318 -5.06 -4.02 -3.45
N LEU A 319 -4.54 -5.12 -4.01
CA LEU A 319 -4.16 -5.19 -5.43
C LEU A 319 -5.35 -5.13 -6.39
N GLN A 320 -6.56 -5.45 -5.95
CA GLN A 320 -7.77 -5.27 -6.77
C GLN A 320 -8.01 -3.81 -7.16
N PHE A 321 -7.45 -2.85 -6.42
CA PHE A 321 -7.57 -1.41 -6.70
C PHE A 321 -6.50 -0.88 -7.66
N THR A 322 -5.53 -1.70 -8.05
CA THR A 322 -4.56 -1.38 -9.09
C THR A 322 -5.20 -1.44 -10.47
N VAL A 323 -4.65 -0.72 -11.45
CA VAL A 323 -5.28 -0.57 -12.75
C VAL A 323 -4.29 -0.68 -13.88
N GLN A 324 -4.69 -1.41 -14.93
CA GLN A 324 -3.97 -1.55 -16.19
C GLN A 324 -4.21 -0.32 -17.10
N SER A 325 -3.41 -0.16 -18.13
CA SER A 325 -3.62 0.86 -19.17
C SER A 325 -4.98 0.73 -19.89
N SER A 326 -5.54 -0.48 -19.91
CA SER A 326 -6.90 -0.75 -20.43
C SER A 326 -8.02 -0.20 -19.54
N GLY A 327 -7.72 0.33 -18.36
CA GLY A 327 -8.70 0.77 -17.36
C GLY A 327 -9.30 -0.35 -16.51
N LYS A 328 -8.87 -1.62 -16.70
CA LYS A 328 -9.31 -2.76 -15.88
C LYS A 328 -8.39 -2.97 -14.68
N PRO A 329 -8.86 -3.56 -13.58
CA PRO A 329 -7.99 -3.98 -12.50
C PRO A 329 -6.90 -4.95 -12.98
N HIS A 330 -5.73 -4.95 -12.38
CA HIS A 330 -4.72 -5.99 -12.60
C HIS A 330 -5.18 -7.34 -12.04
N LEU A 331 -5.86 -7.30 -10.92
CA LEU A 331 -6.46 -8.46 -10.24
C LEU A 331 -7.90 -8.12 -9.84
N SER A 332 -8.82 -9.03 -10.07
CA SER A 332 -10.20 -8.91 -9.61
C SER A 332 -10.32 -9.17 -8.11
N TYR A 333 -11.47 -8.80 -7.51
CA TYR A 333 -11.81 -9.15 -6.13
C TYR A 333 -11.68 -10.67 -5.89
N ASP A 334 -12.17 -11.51 -6.82
CA ASP A 334 -12.15 -12.96 -6.64
C ASP A 334 -10.72 -13.54 -6.70
N GLU A 335 -9.85 -12.99 -7.57
CA GLU A 335 -8.46 -13.41 -7.66
C GLU A 335 -7.67 -13.05 -6.38
N VAL A 336 -7.82 -11.85 -5.82
CA VAL A 336 -7.15 -11.50 -4.57
C VAL A 336 -7.66 -12.36 -3.41
N LYS A 337 -8.96 -12.66 -3.35
CA LYS A 337 -9.54 -13.59 -2.35
C LYS A 337 -9.00 -14.99 -2.52
N GLN A 338 -8.81 -15.46 -3.76
CA GLN A 338 -8.22 -16.76 -4.04
C GLN A 338 -6.78 -16.85 -3.50
N TYR A 339 -5.92 -15.86 -3.74
CA TYR A 339 -4.56 -15.86 -3.20
C TYR A 339 -4.54 -15.86 -1.65
N ILE A 340 -5.41 -15.07 -1.01
CA ILE A 340 -5.54 -15.05 0.44
C ILE A 340 -6.01 -16.42 0.95
N ASN A 341 -6.99 -17.06 0.30
CA ASN A 341 -7.48 -18.39 0.66
C ASN A 341 -6.39 -19.45 0.51
N GLN A 342 -5.55 -19.38 -0.53
CA GLN A 342 -4.41 -20.28 -0.71
C GLN A 342 -3.36 -20.08 0.42
N LEU A 343 -3.06 -18.85 0.81
CA LEU A 343 -2.15 -18.55 1.94
C LEU A 343 -2.69 -19.06 3.27
N THR A 344 -4.00 -19.00 3.46
CA THR A 344 -4.66 -19.41 4.70
C THR A 344 -5.27 -20.81 4.65
N ALA A 345 -4.97 -21.60 3.60
CA ALA A 345 -5.42 -22.99 3.48
C ALA A 345 -4.89 -23.88 4.63
N ASP A 346 -5.56 -24.98 4.88
CA ASP A 346 -5.18 -26.01 5.86
C ASP A 346 -4.84 -25.42 7.25
N GLY A 347 -3.59 -25.50 7.65
CA GLY A 347 -3.09 -24.93 8.92
C GLY A 347 -2.93 -23.41 8.93
N GLY A 348 -3.34 -22.71 7.86
CA GLY A 348 -3.25 -21.27 7.77
C GLY A 348 -1.81 -20.75 7.74
N LEU A 349 -1.61 -19.58 8.32
CA LEU A 349 -0.29 -18.95 8.44
C LEU A 349 0.62 -19.63 9.49
N TRP A 350 0.09 -20.59 10.25
CA TRP A 350 0.85 -21.47 11.13
C TRP A 350 1.61 -22.57 10.39
N ASP A 351 1.25 -22.85 9.13
CA ASP A 351 1.82 -23.93 8.34
C ASP A 351 3.14 -23.53 7.66
N LYS A 352 4.17 -23.33 8.50
CA LYS A 352 5.51 -22.93 8.04
C LYS A 352 6.04 -23.85 6.93
N GLN A 353 5.80 -25.17 7.01
CA GLN A 353 6.29 -26.12 6.02
C GLN A 353 5.70 -25.85 4.63
N ARG A 354 4.39 -25.63 4.54
CA ARG A 354 3.72 -25.27 3.27
C ARG A 354 4.14 -23.89 2.78
N LEU A 355 4.17 -22.92 3.68
CA LEU A 355 4.51 -21.52 3.32
C LEU A 355 5.94 -21.40 2.75
N LEU A 356 6.90 -22.13 3.30
CA LEU A 356 8.30 -22.13 2.84
C LEU A 356 8.60 -23.17 1.76
N ALA A 357 7.60 -23.90 1.27
CA ALA A 357 7.77 -24.86 0.20
C ALA A 357 8.25 -24.17 -1.12
N PRO A 358 8.82 -24.94 -2.06
CA PRO A 358 9.27 -24.39 -3.34
C PRO A 358 8.16 -23.66 -4.11
N GLU A 359 8.56 -22.79 -5.03
CA GLU A 359 7.65 -22.01 -5.88
C GLU A 359 6.64 -22.87 -6.68
N SER A 360 7.01 -24.10 -7.00
CA SER A 360 6.12 -25.07 -7.65
C SER A 360 4.98 -25.59 -6.77
N THR A 361 5.02 -25.30 -5.46
CA THR A 361 4.00 -25.75 -4.51
C THR A 361 2.90 -24.68 -4.41
N GLU A 362 1.68 -25.04 -4.76
CA GLU A 362 0.53 -24.16 -4.65
C GLU A 362 0.36 -23.65 -3.21
N GLY A 363 0.10 -22.34 -3.06
CA GLY A 363 -0.10 -21.70 -1.78
C GLY A 363 1.20 -21.46 -0.97
N SER A 364 2.38 -21.78 -1.51
CA SER A 364 3.63 -21.31 -0.92
C SER A 364 3.82 -19.82 -1.13
N LEU A 365 4.58 -19.16 -0.26
CA LEU A 365 4.85 -17.71 -0.35
C LEU A 365 5.48 -17.33 -1.70
N ARG A 366 6.42 -18.16 -2.18
CA ARG A 366 7.09 -17.95 -3.47
C ARG A 366 6.14 -18.16 -4.65
N ASN A 367 5.26 -19.17 -4.58
CA ASN A 367 4.27 -19.43 -5.61
C ASN A 367 3.33 -18.24 -5.80
N ILE A 368 2.75 -17.73 -4.71
CA ILE A 368 1.83 -16.60 -4.75
C ILE A 368 2.54 -15.30 -5.14
N ALA A 369 3.72 -15.02 -4.58
CA ALA A 369 4.49 -13.84 -4.97
C ALA A 369 4.86 -13.85 -6.46
N SER A 370 5.27 -15.00 -7.02
CA SER A 370 5.56 -15.14 -8.44
C SER A 370 4.31 -14.96 -9.30
N ALA A 371 3.17 -15.52 -8.88
CA ALA A 371 1.90 -15.35 -9.58
C ALA A 371 1.47 -13.88 -9.61
N ILE A 372 1.55 -13.16 -8.49
CA ILE A 372 1.30 -11.72 -8.42
C ILE A 372 2.27 -10.98 -9.35
N GLY A 373 3.57 -11.24 -9.25
CA GLY A 373 4.59 -10.55 -10.03
C GLY A 373 4.32 -10.58 -11.54
N LYS A 374 3.82 -11.69 -12.07
CA LYS A 374 3.47 -11.85 -13.50
C LYS A 374 2.46 -10.81 -14.01
N HIS A 375 1.51 -10.40 -13.18
CA HIS A 375 0.52 -9.36 -13.55
C HIS A 375 1.13 -7.98 -13.71
N TYR A 376 2.32 -7.74 -13.13
CA TYR A 376 2.98 -6.42 -13.10
C TYR A 376 4.35 -6.43 -13.81
N GLY A 377 4.71 -7.54 -14.47
CA GLY A 377 6.02 -7.69 -15.10
C GLY A 377 7.18 -7.75 -14.09
N LEU A 378 6.92 -8.23 -12.88
CA LEU A 378 7.90 -8.38 -11.80
C LEU A 378 8.29 -9.85 -11.60
N THR A 379 9.50 -10.05 -11.10
CA THR A 379 10.05 -11.36 -10.73
C THR A 379 10.39 -11.40 -9.24
N LEU A 380 10.66 -12.58 -8.70
CA LEU A 380 11.14 -12.70 -7.32
C LEU A 380 12.53 -12.06 -7.14
N ALA A 381 13.32 -11.93 -8.19
CA ALA A 381 14.62 -11.27 -8.13
C ALA A 381 14.51 -9.76 -7.87
N ASP A 382 13.44 -9.11 -8.33
CA ASP A 382 13.20 -7.69 -8.08
C ASP A 382 12.95 -7.39 -6.59
N ILE A 383 12.58 -8.42 -5.80
CA ILE A 383 12.30 -8.31 -4.36
C ILE A 383 13.50 -8.79 -3.51
N ASN A 384 14.30 -9.74 -4.00
CA ASN A 384 15.36 -10.43 -3.24
C ASN A 384 16.74 -10.10 -3.78
N GLN A 385 17.16 -8.84 -3.80
CA GLN A 385 18.46 -8.42 -4.33
C GLN A 385 19.67 -8.82 -3.48
N PHE A 386 19.50 -9.40 -2.30
CA PHE A 386 20.59 -9.76 -1.40
C PHE A 386 21.08 -11.21 -1.55
N ASN A 387 20.62 -11.96 -2.55
CA ASN A 387 21.02 -13.36 -2.80
C ASN A 387 21.68 -13.56 -4.18
N GLN A 388 22.47 -12.58 -4.64
CA GLN A 388 23.43 -12.80 -5.74
C GLN A 388 24.84 -12.72 -5.22
#